data_e8dadac36e0c955e3572fac3ea5f9c0b
#
_entry.id   e8dadac36e0c955e3572fac3ea5f9c0b
#
_cell.length_a   1.000
_cell.length_b   1.000
_cell.length_c   1.000
_cell.angle_alpha   90.00
_cell.angle_beta   90.00
_cell.angle_gamma   90.00
#
_symmetry.space_group_name_H-M   'P 1'
#
loop_
_entity.id
_entity.type
_entity.pdbx_description
1 polymer ?
#
loop_
_entity_poly.entity_id
_entity_poly.type
_entity_poly.pdbx_seq_one_letter_code
_entity_poly.pdbx_strand_id
1 'polypeptide(L)'
;MKVEKQECCPKFHPEKWNEKTFDWDHKKFIKATVPTFFHIPLPPMIGKRITKMMKLAEDSKNLTNNKEDILVLFTDPHAFMSEIYLSVTDTVPKANNTTLSGTFISKVFDGAYNDIPKFIKQMDAYLQKRKVKAQKFYVHYAYCPKCVKEAGHNYMVLFAQLEK
;
A
#
# COMPACT_ATOMS: atom_id res chain seq x y z
N MET A 1 -0.99 34.00 -14.01
CA MET A 1 -0.37 32.67 -13.91
C MET A 1 -1.10 31.88 -12.85
N LYS A 2 -1.90 30.90 -13.24
CA LYS A 2 -2.42 29.91 -12.29
C LYS A 2 -1.25 29.00 -11.96
N VAL A 3 -0.75 29.07 -10.72
CA VAL A 3 0.15 28.06 -10.19
C VAL A 3 -0.65 26.78 -10.15
N GLU A 4 -0.41 25.87 -11.07
CA GLU A 4 -0.94 24.51 -10.96
C GLU A 4 -0.43 23.96 -9.63
N LYS A 5 -1.35 23.78 -8.67
CA LYS A 5 -1.08 23.07 -7.44
C LYS A 5 -0.65 21.67 -7.88
N GLN A 6 0.62 21.39 -7.79
CA GLN A 6 1.14 20.06 -8.01
C GLN A 6 0.49 19.15 -6.95
N GLU A 7 -0.48 18.35 -7.38
CA GLU A 7 -1.18 17.44 -6.48
C GLU A 7 -0.17 16.44 -5.92
N CYS A 8 -0.06 16.42 -4.60
CA CYS A 8 0.88 15.54 -3.88
C CYS A 8 0.56 14.05 -4.11
N CYS A 9 -0.73 13.73 -4.22
CA CYS A 9 -1.22 12.38 -4.47
C CYS A 9 -2.17 12.39 -5.68
N PRO A 10 -2.14 11.35 -6.53
CA PRO A 10 -3.10 11.22 -7.62
C PRO A 10 -4.51 11.05 -7.07
N LYS A 11 -5.52 11.45 -7.84
CA LYS A 11 -6.91 11.20 -7.51
C LYS A 11 -7.15 9.69 -7.41
N PHE A 12 -7.75 9.27 -6.30
CA PHE A 12 -8.04 7.87 -6.07
C PHE A 12 -9.38 7.46 -6.67
N HIS A 13 -9.40 6.32 -7.34
CA HIS A 13 -10.58 5.73 -7.95
C HIS A 13 -10.93 4.42 -7.22
N PRO A 14 -11.85 4.46 -6.24
CA PRO A 14 -12.20 3.26 -5.44
C PRO A 14 -12.65 2.07 -6.28
N GLU A 15 -13.38 2.32 -7.35
CA GLU A 15 -13.91 1.29 -8.24
C GLU A 15 -12.84 0.42 -8.90
N LYS A 16 -11.62 0.94 -9.03
CA LYS A 16 -10.47 0.22 -9.59
C LYS A 16 -9.96 -0.88 -8.64
N TRP A 17 -10.16 -0.70 -7.34
CA TRP A 17 -9.57 -1.54 -6.31
C TRP A 17 -10.58 -2.28 -5.44
N ASN A 18 -11.86 -1.84 -5.42
CA ASN A 18 -12.84 -2.42 -4.54
C ASN A 18 -13.35 -3.76 -5.05
N GLU A 19 -13.25 -4.78 -4.19
CA GLU A 19 -13.71 -6.13 -4.47
C GLU A 19 -13.09 -6.74 -5.74
N LYS A 20 -11.78 -6.52 -5.94
CA LYS A 20 -11.02 -7.04 -7.07
C LYS A 20 -10.14 -8.22 -6.66
N THR A 21 -9.90 -9.10 -7.61
CA THR A 21 -8.98 -10.24 -7.47
C THR A 21 -7.79 -10.04 -8.40
N PHE A 22 -6.60 -10.24 -7.85
CA PHE A 22 -5.34 -10.16 -8.60
C PHE A 22 -4.56 -11.45 -8.44
N ASP A 23 -4.11 -12.00 -9.54
CA ASP A 23 -3.14 -13.10 -9.55
C ASP A 23 -1.77 -12.51 -9.90
N TRP A 24 -0.89 -12.43 -8.89
CA TRP A 24 0.45 -11.93 -9.08
C TRP A 24 1.43 -13.09 -9.22
N ASP A 25 2.22 -13.03 -10.26
CA ASP A 25 3.32 -13.96 -10.52
C ASP A 25 4.63 -13.18 -10.49
N HIS A 26 5.36 -13.27 -9.38
CA HIS A 26 6.61 -12.57 -9.16
C HIS A 26 6.52 -11.06 -9.43
N LYS A 27 5.41 -10.44 -8.99
CA LYS A 27 5.26 -8.99 -9.09
C LYS A 27 6.37 -8.30 -8.33
N LYS A 28 7.09 -7.43 -9.01
CA LYS A 28 8.31 -6.80 -8.49
C LYS A 28 8.00 -5.64 -7.54
N PHE A 29 8.72 -5.64 -6.43
CA PHE A 29 8.70 -4.60 -5.41
C PHE A 29 10.12 -4.33 -4.91
N ILE A 30 10.32 -3.15 -4.36
CA ILE A 30 11.42 -2.91 -3.43
C ILE A 30 10.85 -2.84 -2.03
N LYS A 31 11.61 -3.31 -1.05
CA LYS A 31 11.18 -3.46 0.35
C LYS A 31 12.05 -2.61 1.25
N ALA A 32 11.43 -2.01 2.25
CA ALA A 32 12.11 -1.37 3.36
C ALA A 32 11.45 -1.74 4.68
N THR A 33 12.18 -1.61 5.76
CA THR A 33 11.65 -1.80 7.12
C THR A 33 11.70 -0.49 7.89
N VAL A 34 10.69 -0.29 8.73
CA VAL A 34 10.59 0.87 9.61
C VAL A 34 10.33 0.38 11.03
N PRO A 35 11.10 0.84 12.03
CA PRO A 35 10.78 0.50 13.42
C PRO A 35 9.45 1.11 13.82
N THR A 36 8.66 0.34 14.57
CA THR A 36 7.39 0.75 15.13
C THR A 36 7.41 0.53 16.64
N PHE A 37 6.49 1.16 17.34
CA PHE A 37 6.25 0.94 18.75
C PHE A 37 4.80 0.50 18.94
N PHE A 38 4.60 -0.79 19.27
CA PHE A 38 3.27 -1.41 19.33
C PHE A 38 2.42 -1.12 18.09
N HIS A 39 2.97 -1.40 16.91
CA HIS A 39 2.35 -1.14 15.59
C HIS A 39 2.14 0.36 15.26
N ILE A 40 2.65 1.26 16.09
CA ILE A 40 2.58 2.70 15.82
C ILE A 40 3.88 3.12 15.13
N PRO A 41 3.86 3.48 13.84
CA PRO A 41 5.05 3.96 13.16
C PRO A 41 5.40 5.37 13.62
N LEU A 42 6.67 5.70 13.60
CA LEU A 42 7.15 7.06 13.79
C LEU A 42 6.99 7.83 12.48
N PRO A 43 6.03 8.78 12.37
CA PRO A 43 5.66 9.40 11.08
C PRO A 43 6.82 9.98 10.27
N PRO A 44 7.82 10.67 10.88
CA PRO A 44 8.94 11.20 10.11
C PRO A 44 9.80 10.13 9.44
N MET A 45 9.89 8.94 10.02
CA MET A 45 10.69 7.84 9.48
C MET A 45 10.00 7.19 8.28
N ILE A 46 8.67 7.07 8.29
CA ILE A 46 7.90 6.54 7.17
C ILE A 46 8.08 7.44 5.95
N GLY A 47 7.85 8.72 6.09
CA GLY A 47 7.99 9.69 5.00
C GLY A 47 9.39 9.66 4.37
N LYS A 48 10.45 9.63 5.18
CA LYS A 48 11.83 9.52 4.71
C LYS A 48 12.09 8.22 3.94
N ARG A 49 11.58 7.09 4.43
CA ARG A 49 11.74 5.79 3.76
C ARG A 49 11.03 5.75 2.43
N ILE A 50 9.79 6.17 2.37
CA ILE A 50 9.02 6.22 1.12
C ILE A 50 9.67 7.16 0.12
N THR A 51 10.08 8.35 0.53
CA THR A 51 10.78 9.31 -0.33
C THR A 51 12.06 8.72 -0.91
N LYS A 52 12.86 8.03 -0.09
CA LYS A 52 14.08 7.37 -0.55
C LYS A 52 13.78 6.24 -1.54
N MET A 53 12.79 5.41 -1.26
CA MET A 53 12.38 4.31 -2.15
C MET A 53 11.87 4.85 -3.49
N MET A 54 11.02 5.86 -3.47
CA MET A 54 10.50 6.52 -4.67
C MET A 54 11.65 7.10 -5.51
N LYS A 55 12.59 7.80 -4.88
CA LYS A 55 13.75 8.36 -5.58
C LYS A 55 14.60 7.28 -6.25
N LEU A 56 14.91 6.19 -5.57
CA LEU A 56 15.67 5.08 -6.15
C LEU A 56 14.96 4.48 -7.37
N ALA A 57 13.64 4.31 -7.29
CA ALA A 57 12.85 3.78 -8.38
C ALA A 57 12.72 4.76 -9.56
N GLU A 58 12.57 6.06 -9.29
CA GLU A 58 12.55 7.11 -10.30
C GLU A 58 13.89 7.24 -11.04
N ASP A 59 14.99 7.29 -10.29
CA ASP A 59 16.34 7.43 -10.83
C ASP A 59 16.72 6.25 -11.76
N SER A 60 16.19 5.06 -11.48
CA SER A 60 16.37 3.88 -12.34
C SER A 60 15.30 3.71 -13.41
N LYS A 61 14.34 4.63 -13.51
CA LYS A 61 13.19 4.60 -14.43
C LYS A 61 12.33 3.33 -14.29
N ASN A 62 12.18 2.84 -13.08
CA ASN A 62 11.44 1.63 -12.76
C ASN A 62 10.12 1.88 -12.00
N LEU A 63 9.63 3.12 -11.98
CA LEU A 63 8.25 3.40 -11.61
C LEU A 63 7.34 3.24 -12.82
N THR A 64 6.13 2.72 -12.59
CA THR A 64 5.11 2.70 -13.64
C THR A 64 4.75 4.13 -14.07
N ASN A 65 4.46 4.31 -15.35
CA ASN A 65 4.13 5.63 -15.93
C ASN A 65 2.84 6.21 -15.36
N ASN A 66 1.87 5.36 -15.03
CA ASN A 66 0.64 5.80 -14.40
C ASN A 66 0.80 5.80 -12.88
N LYS A 67 0.85 6.99 -12.29
CA LYS A 67 1.00 7.15 -10.82
C LYS A 67 -0.13 6.50 -10.03
N GLU A 68 -1.32 6.35 -10.60
CA GLU A 68 -2.45 5.68 -9.97
C GLU A 68 -2.24 4.17 -9.77
N ASP A 69 -1.33 3.57 -10.52
CA ASP A 69 -0.99 2.16 -10.44
C ASP A 69 0.15 1.83 -9.47
N ILE A 70 0.79 2.86 -8.92
CA ILE A 70 1.86 2.68 -7.94
C ILE A 70 1.25 2.19 -6.63
N LEU A 71 1.72 1.03 -6.16
CA LEU A 71 1.31 0.48 -4.87
C LEU A 71 2.42 0.70 -3.84
N VAL A 72 2.03 1.24 -2.69
CA VAL A 72 2.85 1.29 -1.48
C VAL A 72 2.13 0.47 -0.43
N LEU A 73 2.60 -0.75 -0.19
CA LEU A 73 1.96 -1.70 0.70
C LEU A 73 2.65 -1.71 2.06
N PHE A 74 1.86 -1.70 3.12
CA PHE A 74 2.32 -1.79 4.49
C PHE A 74 1.86 -3.09 5.12
N THR A 75 2.75 -3.76 5.82
CA THR A 75 2.40 -4.91 6.66
C THR A 75 3.28 -4.92 7.90
N ASP A 76 2.71 -5.33 9.03
CA ASP A 76 3.40 -5.38 10.31
C ASP A 76 3.68 -6.85 10.67
N PRO A 77 4.91 -7.35 10.45
CA PRO A 77 5.25 -8.72 10.85
C PRO A 77 5.23 -8.90 12.38
N HIS A 78 5.48 -7.85 13.14
CA HIS A 78 5.35 -7.82 14.60
C HIS A 78 5.23 -6.37 15.12
N ALA A 79 4.99 -6.22 16.43
CA ALA A 79 4.67 -4.93 17.05
C ALA A 79 5.76 -3.85 16.96
N PHE A 80 6.99 -4.23 16.64
CA PHE A 80 8.15 -3.32 16.64
C PHE A 80 8.74 -3.09 15.25
N MET A 81 8.12 -3.62 14.21
CA MET A 81 8.61 -3.45 12.84
C MET A 81 7.45 -3.43 11.86
N SER A 82 7.48 -2.46 10.94
CA SER A 82 6.62 -2.41 9.76
C SER A 82 7.46 -2.64 8.50
N GLU A 83 6.91 -3.35 7.54
CA GLU A 83 7.50 -3.53 6.23
C GLU A 83 6.75 -2.67 5.21
N ILE A 84 7.50 -2.04 4.32
CA ILE A 84 6.98 -1.22 3.23
C ILE A 84 7.43 -1.85 1.90
N TYR A 85 6.47 -2.05 0.99
CA TYR A 85 6.70 -2.56 -0.36
C TYR A 85 6.26 -1.52 -1.38
N LEU A 86 7.18 -1.06 -2.21
CA LEU A 86 6.89 -0.17 -3.33
C LEU A 86 6.92 -0.97 -4.63
N SER A 87 5.83 -0.94 -5.38
CA SER A 87 5.76 -1.62 -6.68
C SER A 87 6.68 -0.96 -7.70
N VAL A 88 7.43 -1.79 -8.44
CA VAL A 88 8.38 -1.34 -9.47
C VAL A 88 8.23 -2.20 -10.71
N THR A 89 8.70 -1.68 -11.84
CA THR A 89 8.62 -2.38 -13.14
C THR A 89 9.78 -3.34 -13.37
N ASP A 90 10.93 -3.06 -12.75
CA ASP A 90 12.12 -3.93 -12.83
C ASP A 90 13.02 -3.75 -11.61
N THR A 91 14.10 -4.51 -11.55
CA THR A 91 15.10 -4.46 -10.47
C THR A 91 15.68 -3.06 -10.32
N VAL A 92 15.65 -2.54 -9.10
CA VAL A 92 16.15 -1.21 -8.75
C VAL A 92 17.54 -1.34 -8.12
N PRO A 93 18.57 -0.71 -8.70
CA PRO A 93 19.91 -0.70 -8.11
C PRO A 93 19.92 -0.08 -6.71
N LYS A 94 20.74 -0.63 -5.82
CA LYS A 94 20.91 -0.18 -4.43
C LYS A 94 19.65 -0.28 -3.55
N ALA A 95 18.59 -0.92 -4.02
CA ALA A 95 17.39 -1.20 -3.26
C ALA A 95 17.30 -2.67 -2.85
N ASN A 96 16.49 -2.96 -1.84
CA ASN A 96 16.17 -4.33 -1.46
C ASN A 96 15.04 -4.85 -2.35
N ASN A 97 15.38 -5.51 -3.44
CA ASN A 97 14.42 -6.04 -4.40
C ASN A 97 13.77 -7.32 -3.90
N THR A 98 12.47 -7.43 -4.10
CA THR A 98 11.68 -8.61 -3.75
C THR A 98 10.52 -8.80 -4.73
N THR A 99 9.81 -9.89 -4.59
CA THR A 99 8.60 -10.18 -5.36
C THR A 99 7.48 -10.66 -4.45
N LEU A 100 6.24 -10.44 -4.89
CA LEU A 100 5.06 -11.03 -4.28
C LEU A 100 4.33 -11.89 -5.31
N SER A 101 3.92 -13.08 -4.89
CA SER A 101 3.19 -14.04 -5.73
C SER A 101 1.99 -14.59 -4.98
N GLY A 102 0.95 -14.95 -5.72
CA GLY A 102 -0.26 -15.56 -5.20
C GLY A 102 -1.51 -14.82 -5.63
N THR A 103 -2.63 -15.28 -5.11
CA THR A 103 -3.93 -14.63 -5.33
C THR A 103 -4.20 -13.63 -4.22
N PHE A 104 -4.54 -12.42 -4.61
CA PHE A 104 -4.85 -11.31 -3.70
C PHE A 104 -6.26 -10.82 -3.98
N ILE A 105 -7.02 -10.58 -2.92
CA ILE A 105 -8.32 -9.89 -3.01
C ILE A 105 -8.16 -8.53 -2.35
N SER A 106 -8.63 -7.49 -3.02
CA SER A 106 -8.60 -6.13 -2.50
C SER A 106 -10.00 -5.61 -2.20
N LYS A 107 -10.10 -4.77 -1.18
CA LYS A 107 -11.31 -4.06 -0.80
C LYS A 107 -10.97 -2.68 -0.27
N VAL A 108 -11.77 -1.69 -0.66
CA VAL A 108 -11.57 -0.29 -0.27
C VAL A 108 -12.38 0.03 0.98
N PHE A 109 -11.73 0.74 1.90
CA PHE A 109 -12.34 1.29 3.11
C PHE A 109 -12.04 2.79 3.21
N ASP A 110 -12.92 3.51 3.87
CA ASP A 110 -12.77 4.94 4.15
C ASP A 110 -12.98 5.17 5.64
N GLY A 111 -11.99 5.72 6.34
CA GLY A 111 -12.07 5.95 7.77
C GLY A 111 -10.74 6.35 8.39
N ALA A 112 -10.68 6.33 9.71
CA ALA A 112 -9.46 6.69 10.46
C ALA A 112 -8.42 5.58 10.44
N TYR A 113 -7.14 5.94 10.62
CA TYR A 113 -6.05 4.96 10.67
C TYR A 113 -6.23 3.91 11.78
N ASN A 114 -6.81 4.29 12.91
CA ASN A 114 -7.08 3.37 14.00
C ASN A 114 -8.30 2.46 13.77
N ASP A 115 -9.04 2.64 12.67
CA ASP A 115 -10.12 1.75 12.24
C ASP A 115 -9.60 0.49 11.48
N ILE A 116 -8.32 0.40 11.20
CA ILE A 116 -7.74 -0.74 10.47
C ILE A 116 -8.11 -2.09 11.07
N PRO A 117 -8.05 -2.32 12.40
CA PRO A 117 -8.48 -3.59 12.98
C PRO A 117 -9.94 -3.92 12.68
N LYS A 118 -10.82 -2.92 12.65
CA LYS A 118 -12.22 -3.06 12.26
C LYS A 118 -12.36 -3.42 10.78
N PHE A 119 -11.57 -2.79 9.91
CA PHE A 119 -11.57 -3.07 8.48
C PHE A 119 -11.07 -4.49 8.18
N ILE A 120 -10.06 -4.96 8.91
CA ILE A 120 -9.58 -6.34 8.81
C ILE A 120 -10.68 -7.34 9.17
N LYS A 121 -11.45 -7.10 10.23
CA LYS A 121 -12.60 -7.94 10.59
C LYS A 121 -13.68 -7.96 9.51
N GLN A 122 -13.96 -6.80 8.91
CA GLN A 122 -14.91 -6.71 7.81
C GLN A 122 -14.40 -7.44 6.56
N MET A 123 -13.11 -7.35 6.29
CA MET A 123 -12.47 -8.07 5.20
C MET A 123 -12.52 -9.57 5.42
N ASP A 124 -12.23 -10.05 6.63
CA ASP A 124 -12.35 -11.47 6.98
C ASP A 124 -13.78 -12.00 6.77
N ALA A 125 -14.79 -11.25 7.20
CA ALA A 125 -16.19 -11.60 6.98
C ALA A 125 -16.53 -11.68 5.48
N TYR A 126 -16.02 -10.76 4.68
CA TYR A 126 -16.17 -10.77 3.23
C TYR A 126 -15.52 -12.00 2.58
N LEU A 127 -14.31 -12.34 3.01
CA LEU A 127 -13.58 -13.53 2.53
C LEU A 127 -14.28 -14.84 2.92
N GLN A 128 -14.82 -14.92 4.13
CA GLN A 128 -15.58 -16.09 4.60
C GLN A 128 -16.81 -16.36 3.73
N LYS A 129 -17.55 -15.33 3.33
CA LYS A 129 -18.67 -15.46 2.39
C LYS A 129 -18.23 -16.02 1.03
N ARG A 130 -17.00 -15.77 0.63
CA ARG A 130 -16.40 -16.30 -0.60
C ARG A 130 -15.70 -17.65 -0.40
N LYS A 131 -15.73 -18.19 0.81
CA LYS A 131 -15.10 -19.48 1.18
C LYS A 131 -13.59 -19.50 0.92
N VAL A 132 -12.93 -18.35 1.13
CA VAL A 132 -11.48 -18.19 1.05
C VAL A 132 -10.95 -17.58 2.33
N LYS A 133 -9.66 -17.71 2.57
CA LYS A 133 -9.00 -17.29 3.79
C LYS A 133 -7.72 -16.52 3.50
N ALA A 134 -7.49 -15.46 4.25
CA ALA A 134 -6.26 -14.68 4.14
C ALA A 134 -5.11 -15.36 4.89
N GLN A 135 -3.97 -15.43 4.24
CA GLN A 135 -2.69 -15.77 4.83
C GLN A 135 -2.05 -14.54 5.46
N LYS A 136 -2.19 -13.37 4.81
CA LYS A 136 -1.57 -12.12 5.21
C LYS A 136 -2.35 -10.93 4.65
N PHE A 137 -2.33 -9.82 5.38
CA PHE A 137 -2.91 -8.56 4.94
C PHE A 137 -1.84 -7.52 4.67
N TYR A 138 -2.09 -6.71 3.64
CA TYR A 138 -1.32 -5.51 3.31
C TYR A 138 -2.28 -4.33 3.22
N VAL A 139 -1.81 -3.15 3.58
CA VAL A 139 -2.60 -1.92 3.50
C VAL A 139 -1.91 -0.95 2.53
N HIS A 140 -2.67 -0.43 1.58
CA HIS A 140 -2.27 0.67 0.73
C HIS A 140 -3.07 1.91 1.11
N TYR A 141 -2.39 2.98 1.50
CA TYR A 141 -3.01 4.28 1.81
C TYR A 141 -3.05 5.11 0.52
N ALA A 142 -4.26 5.49 0.09
CA ALA A 142 -4.44 6.22 -1.17
C ALA A 142 -3.93 7.66 -1.09
N TYR A 143 -4.06 8.29 0.08
CA TYR A 143 -3.66 9.68 0.31
C TYR A 143 -2.71 9.82 1.49
N CYS A 144 -1.74 10.74 1.37
CA CYS A 144 -0.96 11.20 2.52
C CYS A 144 -1.84 12.05 3.46
N PRO A 145 -1.42 12.29 4.71
CA PRO A 145 -2.25 13.05 5.67
C PRO A 145 -2.71 14.42 5.17
N LYS A 146 -1.88 15.11 4.39
CA LYS A 146 -2.24 16.40 3.77
C LYS A 146 -3.38 16.23 2.77
N CYS A 147 -3.29 15.25 1.87
CA CYS A 147 -4.30 15.00 0.85
C CYS A 147 -5.61 14.48 1.44
N VAL A 148 -5.57 13.75 2.55
CA VAL A 148 -6.77 13.34 3.30
C VAL A 148 -7.58 14.55 3.74
N LYS A 149 -6.94 15.58 4.26
CA LYS A 149 -7.62 16.82 4.68
C LYS A 149 -8.24 17.56 3.50
N GLU A 150 -7.57 17.61 2.36
CA GLU A 150 -8.04 18.28 1.16
C GLU A 150 -9.17 17.52 0.46
N ALA A 151 -9.09 16.19 0.40
CA ALA A 151 -10.06 15.34 -0.28
C ALA A 151 -11.33 15.07 0.54
N GLY A 152 -11.25 15.17 1.88
CA GLY A 152 -12.36 14.80 2.78
C GLY A 152 -12.59 13.30 2.89
N HIS A 153 -11.66 12.48 2.41
CA HIS A 153 -11.68 11.02 2.45
C HIS A 153 -10.31 10.47 2.85
N ASN A 154 -10.31 9.38 3.58
CA ASN A 154 -9.09 8.63 3.92
C ASN A 154 -9.22 7.20 3.42
N TYR A 155 -9.06 7.02 2.11
CA TYR A 155 -9.18 5.71 1.48
C TYR A 155 -8.00 4.81 1.81
N MET A 156 -8.32 3.59 2.19
CA MET A 156 -7.37 2.51 2.43
C MET A 156 -7.79 1.30 1.62
N VAL A 157 -6.84 0.67 0.96
CA VAL A 157 -7.08 -0.58 0.25
C VAL A 157 -6.44 -1.71 1.04
N LEU A 158 -7.25 -2.63 1.53
CA LEU A 158 -6.75 -3.88 2.11
C LEU A 158 -6.55 -4.91 1.01
N PHE A 159 -5.36 -5.47 0.96
CA PHE A 159 -5.03 -6.61 0.11
C PHE A 159 -4.88 -7.84 0.99
N ALA A 160 -5.72 -8.83 0.77
CA ALA A 160 -5.61 -10.12 1.42
C ALA A 160 -4.88 -11.09 0.49
N GLN A 161 -3.70 -11.52 0.88
CA GLN A 161 -3.03 -12.64 0.23
C GLN A 161 -3.71 -13.93 0.70
N LEU A 162 -4.28 -14.68 -0.23
CA LEU A 162 -5.04 -15.88 0.10
C LEU A 162 -4.14 -17.06 0.43
N GLU A 163 -4.59 -17.91 1.35
CA GLU A 163 -4.00 -19.23 1.56
C GLU A 163 -4.15 -20.08 0.28
N LYS A 164 -3.14 -20.89 0.03
CA LYS A 164 -3.17 -21.85 -1.08
C LYS A 164 -4.11 -23.02 -0.78
#